data_d9fcd056da2cc5f92a413e5faeb0bef3
#
_entry.id   d9fcd056da2cc5f92a413e5faeb0bef3
#
_cell.length_a   1.000
_cell.length_b   1.000
_cell.length_c   1.000
_cell.angle_alpha   90.00
_cell.angle_beta   90.00
_cell.angle_gamma   90.00
#
_symmetry.space_group_name_H-M   'P 1'
#
loop_
_entity.id
_entity.type
_entity.pdbx_description
1 polymer ?
#
loop_
_entity_poly.entity_id
_entity_poly.type
_entity_poly.pdbx_seq_one_letter_code
_entity_poly.pdbx_strand_id
1 'polypeptide(L)'
;YKRQEYIISEAMNALGIPTTRSLAAVSTGESVYREARLPGAVLTRVASSHLRVGTFQFIASKGDNSAMKKLADYAIDRHYKDAFRNKNPYLEFLKKVSDRQASLVAMWMNVGFIHGVMNTDNMTISGETIDYGPCAFMDTYDSKKVFSSIDTNGRYSFKNQPYVAQWNIARLAETLLPLIDEDLNRAIVKATEIVESFNATFDDYWLKGMRLKLGITNDFPEDQSLAIEFLEIIEENELDFTNSFLIIYDDRSDD
;
A
#
# COMPACT_ATOMS: atom_id res chain seq x y z
N TYR A 1 -17.59 -9.51 -5.82
CA TYR A 1 -16.63 -8.39 -5.66
C TYR A 1 -17.20 -7.21 -4.87
N LYS A 2 -18.42 -6.67 -5.20
CA LYS A 2 -18.91 -5.45 -4.53
C LYS A 2 -19.22 -5.62 -3.05
N ARG A 3 -19.69 -6.81 -2.61
CA ARG A 3 -19.86 -7.12 -1.18
C ARG A 3 -18.51 -7.24 -0.48
N GLN A 4 -17.54 -7.90 -1.09
CA GLN A 4 -16.18 -8.04 -0.58
C GLN A 4 -15.53 -6.65 -0.41
N GLU A 5 -15.60 -5.81 -1.44
CA GLU A 5 -15.11 -4.43 -1.42
C GLU A 5 -15.69 -3.64 -0.23
N TYR A 6 -17.01 -3.76 0.01
CA TYR A 6 -17.68 -3.10 1.13
C TYR A 6 -17.18 -3.63 2.48
N ILE A 7 -17.18 -4.95 2.67
CA ILE A 7 -16.83 -5.58 3.95
C ILE A 7 -15.36 -5.31 4.29
N ILE A 8 -14.45 -5.51 3.33
CA ILE A 8 -13.01 -5.37 3.58
C ILE A 8 -12.62 -3.91 3.80
N SER A 9 -13.19 -2.94 3.07
CA SER A 9 -12.90 -1.52 3.31
C SER A 9 -13.30 -1.09 4.72
N GLU A 10 -14.42 -1.57 5.24
CA GLU A 10 -14.85 -1.27 6.61
C GLU A 10 -14.01 -2.03 7.66
N ALA A 11 -13.62 -3.28 7.38
CA ALA A 11 -12.72 -4.03 8.25
C ALA A 11 -11.34 -3.35 8.36
N MET A 12 -10.75 -2.93 7.25
CA MET A 12 -9.46 -2.21 7.23
C MET A 12 -9.56 -0.90 8.04
N ASN A 13 -10.66 -0.15 7.89
CA ASN A 13 -10.88 1.04 8.71
C ASN A 13 -11.00 0.72 10.21
N ALA A 14 -11.67 -0.36 10.58
CA ALA A 14 -11.80 -0.81 11.97
C ALA A 14 -10.43 -1.24 12.56
N LEU A 15 -9.54 -1.79 11.73
CA LEU A 15 -8.16 -2.12 12.09
C LEU A 15 -7.24 -0.87 12.16
N GLY A 16 -7.75 0.33 11.88
CA GLY A 16 -6.96 1.56 11.87
C GLY A 16 -6.05 1.71 10.64
N ILE A 17 -6.26 0.89 9.60
CA ILE A 17 -5.47 0.94 8.36
C ILE A 17 -6.10 1.96 7.41
N PRO A 18 -5.34 2.93 6.88
CA PRO A 18 -5.85 3.91 5.93
C PRO A 18 -6.46 3.23 4.70
N THR A 19 -7.73 3.56 4.44
CA THR A 19 -8.51 2.92 3.37
C THR A 19 -9.58 3.84 2.82
N THR A 20 -9.92 3.65 1.56
CA THR A 20 -11.16 4.17 1.01
C THR A 20 -12.36 3.50 1.70
N ARG A 21 -13.48 4.22 1.84
CA ARG A 21 -14.69 3.72 2.50
C ARG A 21 -15.76 3.40 1.46
N SER A 22 -16.64 2.50 1.80
CA SER A 22 -17.78 2.13 0.96
C SER A 22 -19.07 2.69 1.54
N LEU A 23 -19.67 3.68 0.87
CA LEU A 23 -20.94 4.28 1.32
C LEU A 23 -22.12 3.34 1.08
N ALA A 24 -22.19 2.75 -0.11
CA ALA A 24 -23.28 1.85 -0.50
C ALA A 24 -22.86 0.89 -1.62
N ALA A 25 -23.44 -0.30 -1.64
CA ALA A 25 -23.40 -1.24 -2.75
C ALA A 25 -24.84 -1.57 -3.17
N VAL A 26 -25.23 -1.16 -4.38
CA VAL A 26 -26.60 -1.25 -4.88
C VAL A 26 -26.67 -2.19 -6.08
N SER A 27 -27.56 -3.19 -6.05
CA SER A 27 -27.82 -4.05 -7.21
C SER A 27 -28.52 -3.23 -8.30
N THR A 28 -28.06 -3.36 -9.55
CA THR A 28 -28.66 -2.66 -10.70
C THR A 28 -29.87 -3.38 -11.30
N GLY A 29 -30.07 -4.66 -10.95
CA GLY A 29 -31.04 -5.53 -11.62
C GLY A 29 -30.56 -6.02 -13.01
N GLU A 30 -29.46 -5.47 -13.53
CA GLU A 30 -28.86 -5.90 -14.79
C GLU A 30 -27.81 -6.99 -14.60
N SER A 31 -27.46 -7.65 -15.68
CA SER A 31 -26.39 -8.66 -15.67
C SER A 31 -25.10 -8.10 -16.23
N VAL A 32 -23.99 -8.45 -15.60
CA VAL A 32 -22.65 -8.20 -16.10
C VAL A 32 -22.05 -9.50 -16.62
N TYR A 33 -21.58 -9.51 -17.85
CA TYR A 33 -20.92 -10.65 -18.47
C TYR A 33 -19.40 -10.53 -18.27
N ARG A 34 -18.81 -11.55 -17.61
CA ARG A 34 -17.36 -11.76 -17.51
C ARG A 34 -17.07 -13.20 -17.96
N GLU A 35 -16.51 -14.06 -17.12
CA GLU A 35 -16.41 -15.51 -17.37
C GLU A 35 -17.78 -16.20 -17.30
N ALA A 36 -18.71 -15.64 -16.51
CA ALA A 36 -20.10 -16.07 -16.40
C ALA A 36 -21.02 -14.85 -16.29
N ARG A 37 -22.32 -15.08 -16.45
CA ARG A 37 -23.36 -14.08 -16.21
C ARG A 37 -23.51 -13.86 -14.70
N LEU A 38 -23.19 -12.66 -14.24
CA LEU A 38 -23.23 -12.27 -12.83
C LEU A 38 -24.20 -11.10 -12.61
N PRO A 39 -24.84 -10.99 -11.42
CA PRO A 39 -25.64 -9.83 -11.06
C PRO A 39 -24.78 -8.55 -11.06
N GLY A 40 -25.25 -7.49 -11.73
CA GLY A 40 -24.60 -6.20 -11.72
C GLY A 40 -24.87 -5.44 -10.43
N ALA A 41 -23.87 -4.66 -9.98
CA ALA A 41 -24.00 -3.76 -8.85
C ALA A 41 -23.11 -2.53 -9.02
N VAL A 42 -23.52 -1.43 -8.43
CA VAL A 42 -22.73 -0.19 -8.30
C VAL A 42 -22.28 -0.04 -6.86
N LEU A 43 -20.98 0.23 -6.66
CA LEU A 43 -20.41 0.58 -5.37
C LEU A 43 -20.10 2.07 -5.35
N THR A 44 -20.58 2.79 -4.34
CA THR A 44 -20.17 4.17 -4.08
C THR A 44 -18.99 4.16 -3.10
N ARG A 45 -17.83 4.56 -3.61
CA ARG A 45 -16.58 4.64 -2.83
C ARG A 45 -16.32 6.08 -2.40
N VAL A 46 -15.98 6.28 -1.13
CA VAL A 46 -15.59 7.57 -0.54
C VAL A 46 -14.12 7.51 -0.14
N ALA A 47 -13.37 8.54 -0.50
CA ALA A 47 -11.93 8.63 -0.24
C ALA A 47 -11.51 10.10 -0.08
N SER A 48 -10.32 10.33 0.50
CA SER A 48 -9.70 11.67 0.52
C SER A 48 -9.50 12.19 -0.90
N SER A 49 -9.10 11.31 -1.84
CA SER A 49 -9.21 11.49 -3.29
C SER A 49 -9.10 10.14 -3.99
N HIS A 50 -9.41 10.13 -5.31
CA HIS A 50 -9.19 8.97 -6.17
C HIS A 50 -7.96 9.16 -7.08
N LEU A 51 -7.04 10.07 -6.74
CA LEU A 51 -5.77 10.23 -7.43
C LEU A 51 -4.87 9.03 -7.12
N ARG A 52 -4.35 8.41 -8.17
CA ARG A 52 -3.48 7.24 -8.13
C ARG A 52 -2.22 7.49 -8.94
N VAL A 53 -1.21 6.68 -8.75
CA VAL A 53 0.01 6.73 -9.57
C VAL A 53 -0.33 6.68 -11.06
N GLY A 54 -1.27 5.80 -11.47
CA GLY A 54 -1.76 5.71 -12.85
C GLY A 54 -2.35 7.01 -13.40
N THR A 55 -2.96 7.86 -12.55
CA THR A 55 -3.45 9.18 -12.98
C THR A 55 -2.31 10.07 -13.46
N PHE A 56 -1.16 10.05 -12.77
CA PHE A 56 0.04 10.80 -13.16
C PHE A 56 0.65 10.21 -14.44
N GLN A 57 0.73 8.89 -14.55
CA GLN A 57 1.20 8.23 -15.78
C GLN A 57 0.34 8.58 -17.00
N PHE A 58 -0.98 8.63 -16.82
CA PHE A 58 -1.89 9.03 -17.90
C PHE A 58 -1.61 10.45 -18.40
N ILE A 59 -1.42 11.42 -17.49
CA ILE A 59 -1.07 12.79 -17.88
C ILE A 59 0.33 12.84 -18.52
N ALA A 60 1.32 12.14 -17.96
CA ALA A 60 2.66 12.06 -18.53
C ALA A 60 2.66 11.52 -19.96
N SER A 61 1.82 10.51 -20.26
CA SER A 61 1.70 9.96 -21.61
C SER A 61 1.19 10.93 -22.67
N LYS A 62 0.59 12.07 -22.26
CA LYS A 62 0.18 13.14 -23.17
C LYS A 62 1.29 14.13 -23.49
N GLY A 63 2.41 14.09 -22.79
CA GLY A 63 3.53 15.01 -22.97
C GLY A 63 3.23 16.46 -22.55
N ASP A 64 2.16 16.69 -21.78
CA ASP A 64 1.73 18.03 -21.34
C ASP A 64 2.28 18.33 -19.92
N ASN A 65 3.45 18.97 -19.87
CA ASN A 65 4.06 19.39 -18.60
C ASN A 65 3.23 20.42 -17.84
N SER A 66 2.41 21.24 -18.51
CA SER A 66 1.51 22.20 -17.84
C SER A 66 0.38 21.48 -17.12
N ALA A 67 -0.22 20.46 -17.76
CA ALA A 67 -1.23 19.63 -17.14
C ALA A 67 -0.64 18.81 -15.98
N MET A 68 0.59 18.28 -16.14
CA MET A 68 1.30 17.58 -15.07
C MET A 68 1.53 18.47 -13.84
N LYS A 69 2.00 19.71 -14.08
CA LYS A 69 2.17 20.69 -13.00
C LYS A 69 0.86 20.98 -12.26
N LYS A 70 -0.23 21.20 -13.00
CA LYS A 70 -1.57 21.45 -12.40
C LYS A 70 -2.04 20.26 -11.56
N LEU A 71 -1.81 19.03 -12.04
CA LEU A 71 -2.17 17.82 -11.30
C LEU A 71 -1.35 17.68 -10.02
N ALA A 72 -0.02 17.91 -10.11
CA ALA A 72 0.88 17.86 -8.95
C ALA A 72 0.53 18.95 -7.92
N ASP A 73 0.31 20.20 -8.37
CA ASP A 73 -0.10 21.31 -7.50
C ASP A 73 -1.42 20.99 -6.79
N TYR A 74 -2.41 20.44 -7.51
CA TYR A 74 -3.68 20.02 -6.93
C TYR A 74 -3.50 18.90 -5.88
N ALA A 75 -2.67 17.89 -6.17
CA ALA A 75 -2.39 16.81 -5.25
C ALA A 75 -1.68 17.31 -3.98
N ILE A 76 -0.73 18.22 -4.13
CA ILE A 76 -0.01 18.85 -3.02
C ILE A 76 -0.99 19.68 -2.17
N ASP A 77 -1.80 20.56 -2.80
CA ASP A 77 -2.76 21.39 -2.04
C ASP A 77 -3.77 20.55 -1.27
N ARG A 78 -4.19 19.43 -1.84
CA ARG A 78 -5.20 18.56 -1.22
C ARG A 78 -4.63 17.69 -0.08
N HIS A 79 -3.42 17.14 -0.21
CA HIS A 79 -2.91 16.11 0.68
C HIS A 79 -1.63 16.49 1.44
N TYR A 80 -0.87 17.46 0.94
CA TYR A 80 0.50 17.72 1.36
C TYR A 80 0.85 19.21 1.34
N LYS A 81 -0.06 20.07 1.78
CA LYS A 81 0.08 21.56 1.71
C LYS A 81 1.40 22.11 2.23
N ASP A 82 1.98 21.45 3.21
CA ASP A 82 3.26 21.80 3.79
C ASP A 82 4.45 21.59 2.83
N ALA A 83 4.30 20.74 1.81
CA ALA A 83 5.32 20.56 0.78
C ALA A 83 5.61 21.87 0.01
N PHE A 84 4.63 22.77 -0.13
CA PHE A 84 4.83 24.08 -0.76
C PHE A 84 5.79 24.99 0.00
N ARG A 85 6.10 24.69 1.27
CA ARG A 85 7.09 25.44 2.07
C ARG A 85 8.52 25.02 1.75
N ASN A 86 8.72 23.92 1.04
CA ASN A 86 10.02 23.43 0.64
C ASN A 86 10.53 24.17 -0.62
N LYS A 87 11.86 24.24 -0.77
CA LYS A 87 12.50 24.79 -1.98
C LYS A 87 12.13 24.00 -3.23
N ASN A 88 11.86 22.70 -3.09
CA ASN A 88 11.40 21.81 -4.15
C ASN A 88 10.13 21.08 -3.72
N PRO A 89 8.95 21.65 -3.95
CA PRO A 89 7.69 21.08 -3.49
C PRO A 89 7.36 19.74 -4.15
N TYR A 90 7.80 19.51 -5.39
CA TYR A 90 7.50 18.26 -6.10
C TYR A 90 8.37 17.10 -5.63
N LEU A 91 9.62 17.37 -5.27
CA LEU A 91 10.49 16.39 -4.64
C LEU A 91 9.97 16.03 -3.24
N GLU A 92 9.56 17.04 -2.47
CA GLU A 92 8.95 16.82 -1.16
C GLU A 92 7.62 16.06 -1.26
N PHE A 93 6.82 16.35 -2.28
CA PHE A 93 5.61 15.59 -2.57
C PHE A 93 5.90 14.11 -2.83
N LEU A 94 6.87 13.80 -3.69
CA LEU A 94 7.30 12.42 -3.94
C LEU A 94 7.73 11.72 -2.66
N LYS A 95 8.54 12.39 -1.82
CA LYS A 95 8.99 11.86 -0.53
C LYS A 95 7.82 11.54 0.41
N LYS A 96 6.85 12.45 0.53
CA LYS A 96 5.67 12.26 1.40
C LYS A 96 4.73 11.16 0.91
N VAL A 97 4.57 11.00 -0.40
CA VAL A 97 3.82 9.88 -0.97
C VAL A 97 4.56 8.57 -0.70
N SER A 98 5.88 8.55 -0.89
CA SER A 98 6.73 7.39 -0.59
C SER A 98 6.60 6.95 0.87
N ASP A 99 6.72 7.88 1.81
CA ASP A 99 6.60 7.63 3.25
C ASP A 99 5.21 7.05 3.62
N ARG A 100 4.12 7.65 3.12
CA ARG A 100 2.76 7.14 3.37
C ARG A 100 2.54 5.73 2.79
N GLN A 101 3.09 5.44 1.61
CA GLN A 101 2.96 4.13 1.02
C GLN A 101 3.80 3.08 1.76
N ALA A 102 4.99 3.43 2.23
CA ALA A 102 5.81 2.56 3.07
C ALA A 102 5.08 2.21 4.37
N SER A 103 4.52 3.21 5.06
CA SER A 103 3.70 3.02 6.26
C SER A 103 2.46 2.14 5.98
N LEU A 104 1.74 2.40 4.89
CA LEU A 104 0.53 1.65 4.54
C LEU A 104 0.83 0.16 4.30
N VAL A 105 1.86 -0.12 3.49
CA VAL A 105 2.24 -1.51 3.18
C VAL A 105 2.77 -2.23 4.42
N ALA A 106 3.49 -1.55 5.31
CA ALA A 106 3.89 -2.10 6.59
C ALA A 106 2.69 -2.50 7.45
N MET A 107 1.63 -1.68 7.49
CA MET A 107 0.39 -2.02 8.18
C MET A 107 -0.29 -3.25 7.56
N TRP A 108 -0.32 -3.38 6.22
CA TRP A 108 -0.84 -4.59 5.55
C TRP A 108 -0.07 -5.85 5.97
N MET A 109 1.26 -5.77 5.93
CA MET A 109 2.12 -6.90 6.31
C MET A 109 1.90 -7.31 7.77
N ASN A 110 1.71 -6.33 8.67
CA ASN A 110 1.49 -6.60 10.08
C ASN A 110 0.14 -7.27 10.40
N VAL A 111 -0.84 -7.22 9.52
CA VAL A 111 -2.14 -7.90 9.69
C VAL A 111 -2.31 -9.11 8.74
N GLY A 112 -1.26 -9.53 8.04
CA GLY A 112 -1.33 -10.65 7.10
C GLY A 112 -2.16 -10.36 5.85
N PHE A 113 -2.37 -9.08 5.50
CA PHE A 113 -3.17 -8.69 4.35
C PHE A 113 -2.37 -8.76 3.05
N ILE A 114 -2.96 -9.38 2.03
CA ILE A 114 -2.45 -9.46 0.67
C ILE A 114 -3.41 -8.73 -0.25
N HIS A 115 -2.93 -7.66 -0.91
CA HIS A 115 -3.76 -6.86 -1.83
C HIS A 115 -4.08 -7.63 -3.12
N GLY A 116 -3.11 -8.33 -3.67
CA GLY A 116 -3.26 -9.20 -4.84
C GLY A 116 -3.20 -8.51 -6.20
N VAL A 117 -3.37 -7.18 -6.32
CA VAL A 117 -3.21 -6.42 -7.58
C VAL A 117 -2.70 -5.00 -7.28
N MET A 118 -1.40 -4.85 -7.09
CA MET A 118 -0.76 -3.58 -6.77
C MET A 118 -0.20 -2.89 -8.04
N ASN A 119 -1.02 -2.75 -9.08
CA ASN A 119 -0.65 -1.93 -10.23
C ASN A 119 -0.77 -0.43 -9.90
N THR A 120 -0.33 0.43 -10.81
CA THR A 120 -0.33 1.89 -10.61
C THR A 120 -1.73 2.49 -10.44
N ASP A 121 -2.79 1.79 -10.89
CA ASP A 121 -4.18 2.21 -10.69
C ASP A 121 -4.72 1.83 -9.30
N ASN A 122 -4.01 1.02 -8.55
CA ASN A 122 -4.38 0.59 -7.20
C ASN A 122 -3.43 1.12 -6.10
N MET A 123 -2.61 2.12 -6.44
CA MET A 123 -1.73 2.82 -5.50
C MET A 123 -2.14 4.30 -5.43
N THR A 124 -2.84 4.67 -4.35
CA THR A 124 -3.35 6.04 -4.17
C THR A 124 -2.27 7.02 -3.77
N ILE A 125 -2.42 8.29 -4.19
CA ILE A 125 -1.53 9.37 -3.74
C ILE A 125 -1.78 9.73 -2.27
N SER A 126 -2.99 9.50 -1.78
CA SER A 126 -3.37 9.79 -0.39
C SER A 126 -2.79 8.81 0.64
N GLY A 127 -2.30 7.63 0.20
CA GLY A 127 -1.88 6.55 1.10
C GLY A 127 -3.04 5.77 1.70
N GLU A 128 -4.20 5.73 1.03
CA GLU A 128 -5.36 4.91 1.38
C GLU A 128 -5.39 3.65 0.52
N THR A 129 -5.68 2.49 1.12
CA THR A 129 -5.92 1.24 0.38
C THR A 129 -7.14 1.38 -0.52
N ILE A 130 -7.06 0.91 -1.76
CA ILE A 130 -8.14 0.98 -2.74
C ILE A 130 -8.21 -0.33 -3.55
N ASP A 131 -9.43 -0.69 -3.97
CA ASP A 131 -9.69 -1.81 -4.89
C ASP A 131 -9.41 -3.19 -4.30
N TYR A 132 -10.31 -3.64 -3.44
CA TYR A 132 -10.25 -4.93 -2.77
C TYR A 132 -10.76 -6.09 -3.65
N GLY A 133 -10.18 -6.25 -4.86
CA GLY A 133 -10.53 -7.30 -5.81
C GLY A 133 -10.14 -8.68 -5.31
N PRO A 134 -8.93 -9.19 -5.62
CA PRO A 134 -8.48 -10.51 -5.21
C PRO A 134 -7.80 -10.52 -3.83
N CYS A 135 -8.03 -9.52 -2.98
CA CYS A 135 -7.39 -9.41 -1.68
C CYS A 135 -7.85 -10.52 -0.72
N ALA A 136 -6.99 -10.85 0.22
CA ALA A 136 -7.30 -11.75 1.33
C ALA A 136 -6.44 -11.43 2.55
N PHE A 137 -6.90 -11.89 3.73
CA PHE A 137 -6.05 -12.04 4.91
C PHE A 137 -5.53 -13.48 4.95
N MET A 138 -4.32 -13.63 5.38
CA MET A 138 -3.63 -14.91 5.43
C MET A 138 -4.01 -15.67 6.70
N ASP A 139 -4.36 -16.94 6.57
CA ASP A 139 -4.55 -17.87 7.70
C ASP A 139 -3.18 -18.48 8.04
N THR A 140 -2.83 -19.62 7.44
CA THR A 140 -1.49 -20.20 7.56
C THR A 140 -0.45 -19.27 6.95
N TYR A 141 0.62 -18.97 7.72
CA TYR A 141 1.68 -18.10 7.24
C TYR A 141 2.47 -18.76 6.10
N ASP A 142 2.58 -18.02 5.02
CA ASP A 142 3.37 -18.37 3.84
C ASP A 142 3.84 -17.06 3.18
N SER A 143 5.12 -16.78 3.29
CA SER A 143 5.73 -15.56 2.75
C SER A 143 5.53 -15.40 1.24
N LYS A 144 5.34 -16.51 0.51
CA LYS A 144 5.13 -16.54 -0.94
C LYS A 144 3.66 -16.62 -1.35
N LYS A 145 2.73 -16.53 -0.40
CA LYS A 145 1.28 -16.65 -0.65
C LYS A 145 0.78 -15.68 -1.70
N VAL A 146 0.00 -16.20 -2.64
CA VAL A 146 -0.66 -15.45 -3.72
C VAL A 146 -2.14 -15.77 -3.70
N PHE A 147 -3.00 -14.75 -3.77
CA PHE A 147 -4.45 -14.93 -3.85
C PHE A 147 -5.06 -14.49 -5.19
N SER A 148 -4.30 -13.82 -6.03
CA SER A 148 -4.75 -13.40 -7.35
C SER A 148 -4.61 -14.53 -8.36
N SER A 149 -5.70 -14.99 -8.94
CA SER A 149 -5.69 -16.05 -9.97
C SER A 149 -4.99 -15.65 -11.27
N ILE A 150 -4.82 -14.35 -11.51
CA ILE A 150 -4.12 -13.82 -12.68
C ILE A 150 -2.62 -13.62 -12.45
N ASP A 151 -2.15 -13.71 -11.20
CA ASP A 151 -0.75 -13.52 -10.83
C ASP A 151 0.01 -14.86 -10.85
N THR A 152 0.25 -15.38 -12.02
CA THR A 152 0.94 -16.66 -12.24
C THR A 152 2.41 -16.65 -11.80
N ASN A 153 3.02 -15.47 -11.70
CA ASN A 153 4.45 -15.32 -11.38
C ASN A 153 4.69 -14.89 -9.93
N GLY A 154 3.65 -14.73 -9.12
CA GLY A 154 3.76 -14.29 -7.73
C GLY A 154 4.27 -12.86 -7.56
N ARG A 155 4.04 -12.00 -8.56
CA ARG A 155 4.43 -10.58 -8.48
C ARG A 155 3.86 -9.90 -7.25
N TYR A 156 2.61 -10.23 -6.90
CA TYR A 156 1.85 -9.64 -5.80
C TYR A 156 1.76 -10.59 -4.59
N SER A 157 2.73 -11.52 -4.44
CA SER A 157 2.81 -12.36 -3.24
C SER A 157 3.06 -11.51 -1.99
N PHE A 158 2.73 -12.06 -0.83
CA PHE A 158 2.86 -11.36 0.45
C PHE A 158 4.19 -10.64 0.60
N LYS A 159 5.30 -11.36 0.51
CA LYS A 159 6.65 -10.80 0.68
C LYS A 159 7.07 -9.80 -0.39
N ASN A 160 6.42 -9.81 -1.56
CA ASN A 160 6.77 -8.91 -2.66
C ASN A 160 6.04 -7.56 -2.57
N GLN A 161 5.08 -7.38 -1.66
CA GLN A 161 4.29 -6.15 -1.56
C GLN A 161 5.14 -4.89 -1.37
N PRO A 162 6.18 -4.87 -0.50
CA PRO A 162 7.05 -3.70 -0.37
C PRO A 162 7.81 -3.37 -1.66
N TYR A 163 8.35 -4.37 -2.33
CA TYR A 163 9.06 -4.21 -3.60
C TYR A 163 8.16 -3.63 -4.71
N VAL A 164 6.91 -4.13 -4.80
CA VAL A 164 5.95 -3.62 -5.77
C VAL A 164 5.51 -2.19 -5.43
N ALA A 165 5.39 -1.85 -4.15
CA ALA A 165 5.12 -0.48 -3.72
C ALA A 165 6.27 0.46 -4.11
N GLN A 166 7.52 0.08 -3.85
CA GLN A 166 8.70 0.83 -4.30
C GLN A 166 8.71 1.02 -5.83
N TRP A 167 8.38 -0.02 -6.58
CA TRP A 167 8.24 0.08 -8.04
C TRP A 167 7.18 1.11 -8.44
N ASN A 168 6.04 1.17 -7.75
CA ASN A 168 5.00 2.19 -7.99
C ASN A 168 5.51 3.61 -7.68
N ILE A 169 6.31 3.78 -6.61
CA ILE A 169 6.94 5.08 -6.30
C ILE A 169 7.90 5.49 -7.42
N ALA A 170 8.68 4.54 -7.97
CA ALA A 170 9.52 4.82 -9.13
C ALA A 170 8.69 5.27 -10.35
N ARG A 171 7.53 4.63 -10.61
CA ARG A 171 6.60 5.07 -11.68
C ARG A 171 6.05 6.47 -11.45
N LEU A 172 5.74 6.85 -10.22
CA LEU A 172 5.35 8.22 -9.87
C LEU A 172 6.51 9.19 -10.09
N ALA A 173 7.69 8.84 -9.60
CA ALA A 173 8.91 9.67 -9.71
C ALA A 173 9.21 10.06 -11.16
N GLU A 174 9.14 9.10 -12.09
CA GLU A 174 9.35 9.33 -13.53
C GLU A 174 8.42 10.42 -14.09
N THR A 175 7.18 10.47 -13.63
CA THR A 175 6.21 11.48 -14.10
C THR A 175 6.50 12.88 -13.58
N LEU A 176 7.22 12.99 -12.47
CA LEU A 176 7.53 14.25 -11.78
C LEU A 176 8.89 14.83 -12.16
N LEU A 177 9.75 14.08 -12.88
CA LEU A 177 11.11 14.53 -13.21
C LEU A 177 11.18 15.94 -13.82
N PRO A 178 10.31 16.32 -14.79
CA PRO A 178 10.33 17.67 -15.38
C PRO A 178 9.95 18.79 -14.40
N LEU A 179 9.34 18.46 -13.25
CA LEU A 179 8.95 19.41 -12.21
C LEU A 179 10.00 19.48 -11.09
N ILE A 180 10.79 18.42 -10.91
CA ILE A 180 11.82 18.32 -9.85
C ILE A 180 13.05 19.15 -10.20
N ASP A 181 13.54 19.10 -11.43
CA ASP A 181 14.69 19.91 -11.86
C ASP A 181 14.64 20.13 -13.39
N GLU A 182 15.12 21.28 -13.86
CA GLU A 182 15.26 21.58 -15.30
C GLU A 182 16.31 20.68 -15.96
N ASP A 183 17.34 20.28 -15.23
CA ASP A 183 18.32 19.28 -15.65
C ASP A 183 17.82 17.87 -15.32
N LEU A 184 17.56 17.08 -16.36
CA LEU A 184 17.02 15.73 -16.22
C LEU A 184 17.92 14.81 -15.40
N ASN A 185 19.25 14.91 -15.53
CA ASN A 185 20.15 14.04 -14.77
C ASN A 185 20.10 14.37 -13.28
N ARG A 186 20.04 15.67 -12.92
CA ARG A 186 19.85 16.09 -11.52
C ARG A 186 18.48 15.66 -10.97
N ALA A 187 17.43 15.76 -11.79
CA ALA A 187 16.11 15.29 -11.40
C ALA A 187 16.11 13.80 -11.11
N ILE A 188 16.72 12.98 -11.97
CA ILE A 188 16.87 11.54 -11.81
C ILE A 188 17.61 11.22 -10.50
N VAL A 189 18.77 11.82 -10.25
CA VAL A 189 19.54 11.56 -9.03
C VAL A 189 18.70 11.84 -7.78
N LYS A 190 18.05 13.01 -7.69
CA LYS A 190 17.22 13.38 -6.54
C LYS A 190 16.03 12.45 -6.34
N ALA A 191 15.37 12.06 -7.43
CA ALA A 191 14.22 11.15 -7.36
C ALA A 191 14.64 9.73 -6.98
N THR A 192 15.79 9.25 -7.50
CA THR A 192 16.33 7.93 -7.18
C THR A 192 16.65 7.79 -5.69
N GLU A 193 17.25 8.81 -5.06
CA GLU A 193 17.49 8.81 -3.61
C GLU A 193 16.22 8.55 -2.79
N ILE A 194 15.08 9.12 -3.21
CA ILE A 194 13.79 8.89 -2.53
C ILE A 194 13.29 7.46 -2.78
N VAL A 195 13.39 6.96 -4.02
CA VAL A 195 12.95 5.61 -4.36
C VAL A 195 13.78 4.56 -3.62
N GLU A 196 15.09 4.75 -3.53
CA GLU A 196 16.00 3.82 -2.84
C GLU A 196 15.80 3.84 -1.32
N SER A 197 15.42 4.98 -0.73
CA SER A 197 15.12 5.06 0.71
C SER A 197 13.80 4.37 1.11
N PHE A 198 12.96 3.95 0.16
CA PHE A 198 11.65 3.36 0.44
C PHE A 198 11.74 2.13 1.34
N ASN A 199 12.65 1.20 1.03
CA ASN A 199 12.73 -0.06 1.78
C ASN A 199 13.16 0.18 3.23
N ALA A 200 14.14 1.05 3.48
CA ALA A 200 14.53 1.40 4.85
C ALA A 200 13.37 2.03 5.63
N THR A 201 12.62 2.92 4.98
CA THR A 201 11.42 3.54 5.58
C THR A 201 10.32 2.50 5.87
N PHE A 202 10.13 1.55 4.95
CA PHE A 202 9.20 0.42 5.16
C PHE A 202 9.64 -0.45 6.33
N ASP A 203 10.91 -0.83 6.39
CA ASP A 203 11.46 -1.69 7.45
C ASP A 203 11.26 -1.05 8.83
N ASP A 204 11.46 0.25 8.96
CA ASP A 204 11.21 0.99 10.21
C ASP A 204 9.74 0.91 10.65
N TYR A 205 8.79 1.12 9.73
CA TYR A 205 7.36 1.00 10.03
C TYR A 205 6.93 -0.43 10.33
N TRP A 206 7.45 -1.38 9.55
CA TRP A 206 7.15 -2.81 9.74
C TRP A 206 7.65 -3.30 11.09
N LEU A 207 8.91 -3.01 11.45
CA LEU A 207 9.51 -3.40 12.71
C LEU A 207 8.78 -2.79 13.90
N LYS A 208 8.37 -1.51 13.78
CA LYS A 208 7.54 -0.88 14.82
C LYS A 208 6.23 -1.63 15.06
N GLY A 209 5.57 -2.09 14.00
CA GLY A 209 4.36 -2.90 14.12
C GLY A 209 4.64 -4.29 14.70
N MET A 210 5.74 -4.94 14.29
CA MET A 210 6.14 -6.24 14.82
C MET A 210 6.49 -6.18 16.32
N ARG A 211 7.19 -5.14 16.77
CA ARG A 211 7.45 -4.90 18.19
C ARG A 211 6.15 -4.86 19.00
N LEU A 212 5.16 -4.12 18.52
CA LEU A 212 3.85 -4.07 19.18
C LEU A 212 3.18 -5.43 19.25
N LYS A 213 3.23 -6.21 18.16
CA LYS A 213 2.64 -7.56 18.10
C LYS A 213 3.37 -8.58 18.98
N LEU A 214 4.67 -8.46 19.12
CA LEU A 214 5.51 -9.31 19.99
C LEU A 214 5.54 -8.82 21.45
N GLY A 215 4.91 -7.68 21.75
CA GLY A 215 4.89 -7.08 23.08
C GLY A 215 6.26 -6.57 23.53
N ILE A 216 7.11 -6.18 22.58
CA ILE A 216 8.43 -5.59 22.85
C ILE A 216 8.23 -4.12 23.16
N THR A 217 8.61 -3.68 24.34
CA THR A 217 8.38 -2.30 24.86
C THR A 217 9.58 -1.38 24.68
N ASN A 218 10.77 -1.94 24.51
CA ASN A 218 12.03 -1.19 24.31
C ASN A 218 12.61 -1.51 22.95
N ASP A 219 13.37 -0.57 22.38
CA ASP A 219 14.02 -0.72 21.08
C ASP A 219 15.43 -1.32 21.26
N PHE A 220 15.61 -2.54 20.75
CA PHE A 220 16.91 -3.22 20.72
C PHE A 220 17.36 -3.47 19.27
N PRO A 221 18.67 -3.48 19.00
CA PRO A 221 19.20 -3.78 17.67
C PRO A 221 18.80 -5.16 17.12
N GLU A 222 18.56 -6.11 18.02
CA GLU A 222 18.22 -7.50 17.72
C GLU A 222 16.73 -7.71 17.37
N ASP A 223 15.86 -6.74 17.61
CA ASP A 223 14.41 -6.89 17.42
C ASP A 223 14.01 -7.29 16.01
N GLN A 224 14.73 -6.78 15.01
CA GLN A 224 14.47 -7.13 13.62
C GLN A 224 14.77 -8.61 13.34
N SER A 225 15.90 -9.11 13.83
CA SER A 225 16.26 -10.53 13.67
C SER A 225 15.30 -11.43 14.43
N LEU A 226 14.90 -11.05 15.64
CA LEU A 226 13.90 -11.77 16.42
C LEU A 226 12.53 -11.85 15.70
N ALA A 227 12.08 -10.74 15.14
CA ALA A 227 10.82 -10.71 14.39
C ALA A 227 10.87 -11.59 13.13
N ILE A 228 12.00 -11.59 12.42
CA ILE A 228 12.22 -12.46 11.25
C ILE A 228 12.24 -13.92 11.67
N GLU A 229 13.03 -14.28 12.69
CA GLU A 229 13.12 -15.65 13.21
C GLU A 229 11.75 -16.18 13.66
N PHE A 230 10.96 -15.35 14.33
CA PHE A 230 9.59 -15.71 14.70
C PHE A 230 8.73 -16.04 13.46
N LEU A 231 8.80 -15.22 12.41
CA LEU A 231 8.07 -15.48 11.17
C LEU A 231 8.57 -16.74 10.46
N GLU A 232 9.86 -17.02 10.47
CA GLU A 232 10.44 -18.26 9.92
C GLU A 232 9.91 -19.48 10.67
N ILE A 233 9.85 -19.44 12.00
CA ILE A 233 9.32 -20.53 12.82
C ILE A 233 7.86 -20.82 12.50
N ILE A 234 7.00 -19.79 12.37
CA ILE A 234 5.59 -20.02 12.05
C ILE A 234 5.39 -20.49 10.60
N GLU A 235 6.28 -20.10 9.65
CA GLU A 235 6.25 -20.60 8.27
C GLU A 235 6.66 -22.07 8.21
N GLU A 236 7.77 -22.45 8.84
CA GLU A 236 8.27 -23.83 8.86
C GLU A 236 7.29 -24.82 9.50
N ASN A 237 6.51 -24.37 10.48
CA ASN A 237 5.53 -25.20 11.18
C ASN A 237 4.09 -25.03 10.64
N GLU A 238 3.90 -24.33 9.52
CA GLU A 238 2.60 -24.10 8.89
C GLU A 238 1.55 -23.54 9.86
N LEU A 239 1.95 -22.63 10.77
CA LEU A 239 1.07 -22.08 11.80
C LEU A 239 0.23 -20.93 11.26
N ASP A 240 -0.93 -20.71 11.90
CA ASP A 240 -1.81 -19.60 11.62
C ASP A 240 -1.15 -18.26 12.01
N PHE A 241 -1.13 -17.30 11.08
CA PHE A 241 -0.47 -16.00 11.27
C PHE A 241 -1.03 -15.22 12.46
N THR A 242 -2.36 -15.12 12.56
CA THR A 242 -3.02 -14.33 13.59
C THR A 242 -2.93 -15.00 14.96
N ASN A 243 -3.24 -16.29 15.02
CA ASN A 243 -3.27 -17.05 16.27
C ASN A 243 -1.87 -17.18 16.90
N SER A 244 -0.81 -17.26 16.09
CA SER A 244 0.57 -17.32 16.59
C SER A 244 0.94 -16.09 17.43
N PHE A 245 0.43 -14.90 17.08
CA PHE A 245 0.63 -13.72 17.92
C PHE A 245 -0.30 -13.67 19.14
N LEU A 246 -1.51 -14.21 19.04
CA LEU A 246 -2.45 -14.24 20.17
C LEU A 246 -1.95 -15.13 21.30
N ILE A 247 -1.33 -16.27 21.00
CA ILE A 247 -0.73 -17.18 22.00
C ILE A 247 0.31 -16.44 22.86
N ILE A 248 1.12 -15.55 22.29
CA ILE A 248 2.10 -14.75 23.05
C ILE A 248 1.41 -13.84 24.10
N TYR A 249 0.19 -13.39 23.83
CA TYR A 249 -0.57 -12.56 24.77
C TYR A 249 -1.22 -13.38 25.87
N ASP A 250 -1.76 -14.57 25.55
CA ASP A 250 -2.46 -15.42 26.51
C ASP A 250 -1.50 -15.98 27.57
N ASP A 251 -0.29 -16.39 27.18
CA ASP A 251 0.74 -16.87 28.13
C ASP A 251 1.22 -15.80 29.13
N ARG A 252 0.99 -14.52 28.85
CA ARG A 252 1.35 -13.40 29.76
C ARG A 252 0.24 -13.05 30.76
N SER A 253 -0.96 -13.59 30.58
CA SER A 253 -2.08 -13.30 31.49
C SER A 253 -2.06 -14.15 32.77
N ASP A 254 -1.17 -15.16 32.86
CA ASP A 254 -1.05 -16.09 33.99
C ASP A 254 0.13 -15.76 34.93
N ASP A 255 0.92 -14.71 34.67
CA ASP A 255 1.98 -14.16 35.54
C ASP A 255 1.53 -12.82 36.17
#